data_377e2de5f04eef63824e73a1400d05ed
#
_entry.id   377e2de5f04eef63824e73a1400d05ed
#
_cell.length_a   1.000
_cell.length_b   1.000
_cell.length_c   1.000
_cell.angle_alpha   90.00
_cell.angle_beta   90.00
_cell.angle_gamma   90.00
#
_symmetry.space_group_name_H-M   'P 1'
#
loop_
_entity.id
_entity.type
_entity.pdbx_description
1 polymer ?
#
loop_
_entity_poly.entity_id
_entity_poly.type
_entity_poly.pdbx_seq_one_letter_code
_entity_poly.pdbx_strand_id
1 'polypeptide(L)'
;MVRLALVLAAWLAGGAAHAVDDPYPWIAGAYLVKRDGVVLWAGQPDARLAPASLAKMMTALIAIERGKLDEPVTLGRGVLQATGTRIGLKPGERLSAGDLLTATVVRSANDACRGLAEHLGPSRNAFIVKMNERAAALGMANTRFADPCGHDRPEQYTSAADLVRLAEEIMKHGEYMRLARLERVSLKTLDGGRTFALRNTNALLGRYDGAIGLKTGYTEGAGNCLVALAERDGVRVLAVLLNAPNRWWNAVGLLDRAFAAAR
;
A
#
# COMPACT_ATOMS: atom_id res chain seq x y z
N MET A 1 21.95 40.39 53.09
CA MET A 1 21.50 40.59 51.69
C MET A 1 21.19 39.20 51.11
N VAL A 2 19.92 38.83 51.11
CA VAL A 2 19.43 37.55 50.61
C VAL A 2 18.95 37.73 49.18
N ARG A 3 19.57 37.02 48.20
CA ARG A 3 19.15 37.04 46.78
C ARG A 3 18.09 35.99 46.57
N LEU A 4 16.87 36.43 46.30
CA LEU A 4 15.77 35.58 45.86
C LEU A 4 16.01 35.20 44.39
N ALA A 5 16.15 33.90 44.10
CA ALA A 5 16.17 33.37 42.75
C ALA A 5 14.72 33.05 42.33
N LEU A 6 14.20 33.78 41.34
CA LEU A 6 12.93 33.44 40.67
C LEU A 6 13.16 32.27 39.74
N VAL A 7 12.51 31.14 40.03
CA VAL A 7 12.40 29.99 39.12
C VAL A 7 11.20 30.23 38.22
N LEU A 8 11.45 30.53 36.93
CA LEU A 8 10.40 30.55 35.91
C LEU A 8 10.05 29.08 35.57
N ALA A 9 8.86 28.66 35.97
CA ALA A 9 8.25 27.40 35.48
C ALA A 9 7.71 27.66 34.07
N ALA A 10 8.40 27.08 33.06
CA ALA A 10 7.90 27.03 31.69
C ALA A 10 6.76 26.00 31.62
N TRP A 11 5.54 26.47 31.45
CA TRP A 11 4.39 25.63 31.12
C TRP A 11 4.56 25.15 29.68
N LEU A 12 4.89 23.89 29.50
CA LEU A 12 4.75 23.19 28.24
C LEU A 12 3.23 23.05 27.98
N ALA A 13 2.70 23.88 27.11
CA ALA A 13 1.38 23.72 26.53
C ALA A 13 1.44 22.47 25.64
N GLY A 14 1.13 21.31 26.22
CA GLY A 14 0.85 20.11 25.48
C GLY A 14 -0.37 20.38 24.61
N GLY A 15 -0.18 20.61 23.32
CA GLY A 15 -1.27 20.68 22.36
C GLY A 15 -2.08 19.40 22.46
N ALA A 16 -3.33 19.50 22.95
CA ALA A 16 -4.28 18.40 22.88
C ALA A 16 -4.39 17.99 21.40
N ALA A 17 -3.92 16.81 21.07
CA ALA A 17 -4.23 16.20 19.79
C ALA A 17 -5.74 16.10 19.72
N HIS A 18 -6.39 16.92 18.90
CA HIS A 18 -7.81 16.80 18.65
C HIS A 18 -8.05 15.40 18.15
N ALA A 19 -8.85 14.60 18.88
CA ALA A 19 -9.30 13.31 18.42
C ALA A 19 -10.03 13.53 17.08
N VAL A 20 -9.53 12.89 16.04
CA VAL A 20 -10.20 12.93 14.74
C VAL A 20 -11.53 12.22 14.90
N ASP A 21 -12.60 12.84 14.43
CA ASP A 21 -13.95 12.30 14.52
C ASP A 21 -14.03 10.91 13.83
N ASP A 22 -14.66 9.94 14.48
CA ASP A 22 -14.99 8.63 13.91
C ASP A 22 -16.51 8.50 13.71
N PRO A 23 -17.05 9.09 12.63
CA PRO A 23 -18.47 9.02 12.35
C PRO A 23 -18.90 7.66 11.77
N TYR A 24 -17.97 6.75 11.50
CA TYR A 24 -18.21 5.49 10.80
C TYR A 24 -17.57 4.27 11.50
N PRO A 25 -17.81 4.02 12.79
CA PRO A 25 -17.06 3.04 13.60
C PRO A 25 -17.20 1.59 13.12
N TRP A 26 -18.16 1.29 12.25
CA TRP A 26 -18.47 -0.08 11.82
C TRP A 26 -18.04 -0.42 10.39
N ILE A 27 -17.41 0.50 9.66
CA ILE A 27 -17.09 0.26 8.24
C ILE A 27 -15.82 -0.56 8.02
N ALA A 28 -14.90 -0.55 8.97
CA ALA A 28 -13.62 -1.26 8.90
C ALA A 28 -13.07 -1.50 10.30
N GLY A 29 -12.14 -2.43 10.45
CA GLY A 29 -11.36 -2.61 11.68
C GLY A 29 -10.46 -1.42 11.99
N ALA A 30 -9.93 -0.76 10.95
CA ALA A 30 -9.29 0.54 11.02
C ALA A 30 -9.43 1.27 9.68
N TYR A 31 -9.56 2.59 9.71
CA TYR A 31 -9.58 3.41 8.50
C TYR A 31 -9.04 4.81 8.72
N LEU A 32 -8.64 5.47 7.64
CA LEU A 32 -8.29 6.89 7.61
C LEU A 32 -8.63 7.48 6.24
N VAL A 33 -9.27 8.66 6.24
CA VAL A 33 -9.64 9.40 5.02
C VAL A 33 -9.00 10.78 5.07
N LYS A 34 -8.28 11.11 3.98
CA LYS A 34 -7.70 12.45 3.77
C LYS A 34 -8.26 13.08 2.50
N ARG A 35 -8.45 14.38 2.54
CA ARG A 35 -8.75 15.23 1.38
C ARG A 35 -7.70 16.34 1.30
N ASP A 36 -7.05 16.46 0.15
CA ASP A 36 -5.97 17.45 -0.10
C ASP A 36 -4.93 17.52 1.03
N GLY A 37 -4.55 16.35 1.58
CA GLY A 37 -3.60 16.23 2.66
C GLY A 37 -4.18 16.40 4.08
N VAL A 38 -5.41 16.88 4.24
CA VAL A 38 -6.08 17.06 5.53
C VAL A 38 -6.84 15.79 5.91
N VAL A 39 -6.68 15.31 7.14
CA VAL A 39 -7.47 14.19 7.68
C VAL A 39 -8.88 14.67 7.94
N LEU A 40 -9.86 14.01 7.33
CA LEU A 40 -11.28 14.28 7.57
C LEU A 40 -11.83 13.37 8.66
N TRP A 41 -11.58 12.06 8.54
CA TRP A 41 -12.10 11.05 9.46
C TRP A 41 -11.10 9.94 9.68
N ALA A 42 -11.14 9.33 10.86
CA ALA A 42 -10.35 8.16 11.17
C ALA A 42 -11.03 7.32 12.24
N GLY A 43 -10.99 5.99 12.09
CA GLY A 43 -11.36 5.03 13.10
C GLY A 43 -10.19 4.11 13.37
N GLN A 44 -9.73 4.08 14.61
CA GLN A 44 -8.57 3.29 15.06
C GLN A 44 -7.33 3.38 14.14
N PRO A 45 -6.90 4.59 13.71
CA PRO A 45 -5.91 4.75 12.65
C PRO A 45 -4.56 4.10 12.96
N ASP A 46 -4.21 3.93 14.22
CA ASP A 46 -2.94 3.34 14.69
C ASP A 46 -3.07 1.86 15.09
N ALA A 47 -4.26 1.25 14.98
CA ALA A 47 -4.46 -0.16 15.26
C ALA A 47 -3.61 -1.03 14.33
N ARG A 48 -2.89 -2.00 14.91
CA ARG A 48 -2.03 -2.94 14.19
C ARG A 48 -2.86 -4.08 13.62
N LEU A 49 -3.07 -4.08 12.32
CA LEU A 49 -3.83 -5.10 11.58
C LEU A 49 -2.98 -5.71 10.47
N ALA A 50 -3.34 -6.92 10.02
CA ALA A 50 -2.65 -7.57 8.92
C ALA A 50 -2.84 -6.78 7.61
N PRO A 51 -1.76 -6.52 6.84
CA PRO A 51 -1.82 -5.69 5.64
C PRO A 51 -2.41 -6.40 4.43
N ALA A 52 -2.46 -7.73 4.41
CA ALA A 52 -2.67 -8.47 3.18
C ALA A 52 -1.73 -7.97 2.06
N SER A 53 -2.20 -8.01 0.81
CA SER A 53 -1.43 -7.53 -0.35
C SER A 53 -1.13 -6.02 -0.38
N LEU A 54 -1.54 -5.24 0.62
CA LEU A 54 -1.08 -3.85 0.74
C LEU A 54 0.43 -3.79 1.03
N ALA A 55 1.02 -4.84 1.60
CA ALA A 55 2.48 -4.97 1.75
C ALA A 55 3.24 -4.83 0.41
N LYS A 56 2.61 -5.21 -0.72
CA LYS A 56 3.20 -5.04 -2.05
C LYS A 56 3.44 -3.58 -2.44
N MET A 57 2.81 -2.63 -1.78
CA MET A 57 3.09 -1.20 -1.97
C MET A 57 4.54 -0.89 -1.57
N MET A 58 5.02 -1.42 -0.44
CA MET A 58 6.42 -1.27 -0.02
C MET A 58 7.38 -2.01 -0.96
N THR A 59 7.03 -3.22 -1.38
CA THR A 59 7.84 -3.96 -2.38
C THR A 59 7.96 -3.18 -3.69
N ALA A 60 6.87 -2.61 -4.16
CA ALA A 60 6.86 -1.79 -5.37
C ALA A 60 7.66 -0.48 -5.21
N LEU A 61 7.53 0.19 -4.07
CA LEU A 61 8.30 1.40 -3.79
C LEU A 61 9.81 1.13 -3.86
N ILE A 62 10.28 0.09 -3.19
CA ILE A 62 11.71 -0.29 -3.21
C ILE A 62 12.19 -0.63 -4.63
N ALA A 63 11.35 -1.30 -5.44
CA ALA A 63 11.68 -1.59 -6.83
C ALA A 63 11.85 -0.33 -7.67
N ILE A 64 10.95 0.64 -7.50
CA ILE A 64 10.96 1.91 -8.21
C ILE A 64 12.16 2.77 -7.77
N GLU A 65 12.42 2.86 -6.46
CA GLU A 65 13.56 3.61 -5.92
C GLU A 65 14.91 3.06 -6.38
N ARG A 66 15.01 1.74 -6.63
CA ARG A 66 16.21 1.15 -7.25
C ARG A 66 16.43 1.62 -8.69
N GLY A 67 15.38 1.96 -9.43
CA GLY A 67 15.42 2.59 -10.75
C GLY A 67 15.82 1.70 -11.93
N LYS A 68 16.05 0.40 -11.73
CA LYS A 68 16.54 -0.54 -12.77
C LYS A 68 15.42 -1.45 -13.28
N LEU A 69 14.34 -0.84 -13.77
CA LEU A 69 13.13 -1.57 -14.17
C LEU A 69 13.27 -2.37 -15.48
N ASP A 70 14.22 -2.00 -16.32
CA ASP A 70 14.51 -2.69 -17.60
C ASP A 70 15.41 -3.92 -17.43
N GLU A 71 15.97 -4.14 -16.23
CA GLU A 71 16.82 -5.31 -15.99
C GLU A 71 16.06 -6.61 -16.21
N PRO A 72 16.67 -7.57 -16.95
CA PRO A 72 16.11 -8.91 -17.11
C PRO A 72 16.22 -9.69 -15.80
N VAL A 73 15.12 -10.26 -15.35
CA VAL A 73 15.02 -11.11 -14.17
C VAL A 73 14.78 -12.55 -14.62
N THR A 74 15.69 -13.46 -14.29
CA THR A 74 15.45 -14.90 -14.44
C THR A 74 14.79 -15.44 -13.17
N LEU A 75 13.62 -16.02 -13.31
CA LEU A 75 12.81 -16.48 -12.18
C LEU A 75 13.38 -17.76 -11.57
N GLY A 76 13.55 -17.75 -10.27
CA GLY A 76 13.97 -18.90 -9.48
C GLY A 76 12.80 -19.84 -9.13
N ARG A 77 13.10 -20.95 -8.43
CA ARG A 77 12.08 -21.92 -7.97
C ARG A 77 11.13 -21.32 -6.91
N GLY A 78 11.48 -20.20 -6.29
CA GLY A 78 10.65 -19.51 -5.29
C GLY A 78 9.26 -19.14 -5.82
N VAL A 79 9.10 -18.85 -7.12
CA VAL A 79 7.79 -18.50 -7.71
C VAL A 79 6.76 -19.64 -7.57
N LEU A 80 7.20 -20.91 -7.50
CA LEU A 80 6.34 -22.06 -7.30
C LEU A 80 5.72 -22.12 -5.89
N GLN A 81 6.33 -21.47 -4.92
CA GLN A 81 5.84 -21.42 -3.53
C GLN A 81 4.78 -20.33 -3.34
N ALA A 82 4.50 -19.53 -4.36
CA ALA A 82 3.47 -18.51 -4.30
C ALA A 82 2.08 -19.15 -4.20
N THR A 83 1.26 -18.66 -3.28
CA THR A 83 -0.15 -19.08 -3.10
C THR A 83 -1.08 -17.90 -3.40
N GLY A 84 -2.38 -18.14 -3.48
CA GLY A 84 -3.37 -17.10 -3.78
C GLY A 84 -3.29 -16.59 -5.22
N THR A 85 -3.43 -15.28 -5.44
CA THR A 85 -3.42 -14.66 -6.77
C THR A 85 -2.07 -14.80 -7.45
N ARG A 86 -2.03 -15.41 -8.65
CA ARG A 86 -0.83 -15.66 -9.45
C ARG A 86 -1.13 -15.44 -10.93
N ILE A 87 -0.09 -15.28 -11.73
CA ILE A 87 -0.17 -15.28 -13.21
C ILE A 87 0.42 -16.56 -13.82
N GLY A 88 0.92 -17.46 -12.97
CA GLY A 88 1.44 -18.76 -13.38
C GLY A 88 2.85 -18.71 -13.94
N LEU A 89 3.70 -17.87 -13.36
CA LEU A 89 5.13 -17.80 -13.69
C LEU A 89 5.85 -19.12 -13.37
N LYS A 90 6.85 -19.44 -14.20
CA LYS A 90 7.63 -20.68 -14.08
C LYS A 90 9.11 -20.39 -13.85
N PRO A 91 9.82 -21.25 -13.11
CA PRO A 91 11.27 -21.16 -12.99
C PRO A 91 11.94 -21.16 -14.37
N GLY A 92 12.98 -20.35 -14.53
CA GLY A 92 13.71 -20.17 -15.79
C GLY A 92 13.10 -19.16 -16.75
N GLU A 93 11.83 -18.77 -16.59
CA GLU A 93 11.27 -17.68 -17.39
C GLU A 93 11.95 -16.36 -17.06
N ARG A 94 12.02 -15.50 -18.08
CA ARG A 94 12.66 -14.18 -17.98
C ARG A 94 11.64 -13.08 -18.28
N LEU A 95 11.53 -12.14 -17.38
CA LEU A 95 10.74 -10.90 -17.55
C LEU A 95 11.62 -9.71 -17.14
N SER A 96 11.24 -8.50 -17.53
CA SER A 96 11.87 -7.31 -16.93
C SER A 96 11.43 -7.14 -15.46
N ALA A 97 12.24 -6.47 -14.66
CA ALA A 97 11.85 -6.08 -13.31
C ALA A 97 10.57 -5.21 -13.33
N GLY A 98 10.40 -4.38 -14.36
CA GLY A 98 9.21 -3.57 -14.61
C GLY A 98 7.97 -4.39 -14.92
N ASP A 99 8.10 -5.50 -15.67
CA ASP A 99 6.95 -6.40 -15.91
C ASP A 99 6.53 -7.13 -14.63
N LEU A 100 7.50 -7.57 -13.82
CA LEU A 100 7.20 -8.16 -12.52
C LEU A 100 6.55 -7.15 -11.57
N LEU A 101 7.03 -5.90 -11.56
CA LEU A 101 6.40 -4.79 -10.84
C LEU A 101 4.97 -4.56 -11.33
N THR A 102 4.77 -4.51 -12.64
CA THR A 102 3.45 -4.33 -13.26
C THR A 102 2.48 -5.43 -12.82
N ALA A 103 2.88 -6.70 -12.90
CA ALA A 103 2.05 -7.83 -12.43
C ALA A 103 1.77 -7.76 -10.91
N THR A 104 2.74 -7.29 -10.13
CA THR A 104 2.63 -7.11 -8.68
C THR A 104 1.61 -6.03 -8.32
N VAL A 105 1.61 -4.89 -9.01
CA VAL A 105 0.71 -3.76 -8.75
C VAL A 105 -0.67 -4.02 -9.33
N VAL A 106 -0.76 -4.33 -10.62
CA VAL A 106 -2.03 -4.44 -11.36
C VAL A 106 -2.82 -5.69 -10.95
N ARG A 107 -2.21 -6.86 -11.08
CA ARG A 107 -2.88 -8.15 -10.78
C ARG A 107 -2.75 -8.56 -9.33
N SER A 108 -1.91 -7.89 -8.55
CA SER A 108 -1.56 -8.35 -7.19
C SER A 108 -0.92 -9.74 -7.17
N ALA A 109 -0.21 -10.12 -8.23
CA ALA A 109 0.33 -11.46 -8.45
C ALA A 109 1.43 -11.79 -7.43
N ASN A 110 1.24 -12.88 -6.68
CA ASN A 110 2.17 -13.30 -5.62
C ASN A 110 3.45 -13.93 -6.18
N ASP A 111 3.36 -14.64 -7.30
CA ASP A 111 4.53 -15.19 -8.00
C ASP A 111 5.42 -14.09 -8.58
N ALA A 112 4.83 -13.06 -9.19
CA ALA A 112 5.57 -11.90 -9.68
C ALA A 112 6.21 -11.08 -8.54
N CYS A 113 5.45 -10.82 -7.47
CA CYS A 113 5.97 -10.15 -6.27
C CYS A 113 7.14 -10.92 -5.66
N ARG A 114 7.06 -12.25 -5.58
CA ARG A 114 8.12 -13.09 -5.04
C ARG A 114 9.37 -13.05 -5.91
N GLY A 115 9.21 -13.21 -7.23
CA GLY A 115 10.32 -13.08 -8.18
C GLY A 115 10.99 -11.71 -8.12
N LEU A 116 10.19 -10.65 -8.00
CA LEU A 116 10.70 -9.29 -7.84
C LEU A 116 11.48 -9.12 -6.51
N ALA A 117 10.94 -9.60 -5.40
CA ALA A 117 11.61 -9.53 -4.10
C ALA A 117 12.94 -10.33 -4.07
N GLU A 118 12.98 -11.51 -4.70
CA GLU A 118 14.20 -12.32 -4.86
C GLU A 118 15.25 -11.61 -5.73
N HIS A 119 14.84 -10.83 -6.72
CA HIS A 119 15.74 -10.03 -7.55
C HIS A 119 16.29 -8.79 -6.81
N LEU A 120 15.49 -8.18 -5.93
CA LEU A 120 15.84 -6.94 -5.23
C LEU A 120 16.71 -7.14 -3.99
N GLY A 121 16.90 -8.35 -3.55
CA GLY A 121 17.73 -8.68 -2.38
C GLY A 121 18.49 -9.99 -2.55
N PRO A 122 19.61 -10.18 -1.82
CA PRO A 122 20.39 -11.43 -1.87
C PRO A 122 19.63 -12.63 -1.29
N SER A 123 18.56 -12.37 -0.52
CA SER A 123 17.62 -13.36 0.01
C SER A 123 16.31 -12.69 0.36
N ARG A 124 15.25 -13.50 0.53
CA ARG A 124 13.95 -13.02 1.00
C ARG A 124 14.05 -12.29 2.34
N ASN A 125 14.82 -12.84 3.27
CA ASN A 125 14.99 -12.24 4.61
C ASN A 125 15.71 -10.88 4.50
N ALA A 126 16.75 -10.77 3.70
CA ALA A 126 17.44 -9.51 3.47
C ALA A 126 16.52 -8.46 2.81
N PHE A 127 15.62 -8.88 1.92
CA PHE A 127 14.62 -7.97 1.35
C PHE A 127 13.59 -7.52 2.39
N ILE A 128 13.14 -8.40 3.28
CA ILE A 128 12.25 -8.05 4.40
C ILE A 128 12.92 -7.04 5.35
N VAL A 129 14.22 -7.19 5.63
CA VAL A 129 14.98 -6.20 6.42
C VAL A 129 14.91 -4.84 5.73
N LYS A 130 15.17 -4.77 4.42
CA LYS A 130 15.07 -3.53 3.63
C LYS A 130 13.66 -2.92 3.67
N MET A 131 12.61 -3.73 3.62
CA MET A 131 11.22 -3.24 3.77
C MET A 131 11.01 -2.56 5.12
N ASN A 132 11.51 -3.15 6.20
CA ASN A 132 11.36 -2.60 7.54
C ASN A 132 12.23 -1.35 7.77
N GLU A 133 13.44 -1.31 7.20
CA GLU A 133 14.28 -0.10 7.19
C GLU A 133 13.59 1.06 6.46
N ARG A 134 13.00 0.77 5.31
CA ARG A 134 12.25 1.80 4.56
C ARG A 134 10.98 2.23 5.29
N ALA A 135 10.28 1.31 5.95
CA ALA A 135 9.13 1.65 6.79
C ALA A 135 9.54 2.59 7.94
N ALA A 136 10.65 2.29 8.62
CA ALA A 136 11.19 3.15 9.68
C ALA A 136 11.56 4.54 9.15
N ALA A 137 12.21 4.62 7.97
CA ALA A 137 12.55 5.88 7.33
C ALA A 137 11.31 6.72 6.94
N LEU A 138 10.16 6.09 6.70
CA LEU A 138 8.88 6.75 6.45
C LEU A 138 8.11 7.08 7.75
N GLY A 139 8.65 6.77 8.93
CA GLY A 139 7.98 6.97 10.20
C GLY A 139 6.78 6.05 10.44
N MET A 140 6.77 4.85 9.81
CA MET A 140 5.70 3.86 9.94
C MET A 140 5.85 3.06 11.25
N ALA A 141 5.61 3.70 12.39
CA ALA A 141 5.90 3.15 13.73
C ALA A 141 5.01 1.95 14.12
N ASN A 142 3.85 1.81 13.48
CA ASN A 142 2.92 0.70 13.69
C ASN A 142 2.94 -0.31 12.53
N THR A 143 4.10 -0.47 11.87
CA THR A 143 4.25 -1.39 10.74
C THR A 143 5.46 -2.30 10.94
N ARG A 144 5.25 -3.58 10.67
CA ARG A 144 6.30 -4.59 10.55
C ARG A 144 5.97 -5.52 9.40
N PHE A 145 6.88 -5.64 8.45
CA PHE A 145 6.81 -6.60 7.36
C PHE A 145 7.55 -7.90 7.73
N ALA A 146 6.94 -9.05 7.39
CA ALA A 146 7.51 -10.38 7.51
C ALA A 146 7.33 -11.20 6.22
N ASP A 147 6.57 -10.66 5.27
CA ASP A 147 6.41 -11.21 3.93
C ASP A 147 6.30 -10.08 2.90
N PRO A 148 7.09 -10.11 1.80
CA PRO A 148 7.09 -9.03 0.80
C PRO A 148 5.79 -8.93 0.00
N CYS A 149 4.99 -10.00 -0.04
CA CYS A 149 3.78 -10.10 -0.84
C CYS A 149 2.50 -10.03 0.00
N GLY A 150 2.62 -10.02 1.33
CA GLY A 150 1.50 -9.83 2.25
C GLY A 150 0.75 -11.11 2.61
N HIS A 151 1.42 -12.26 2.59
CA HIS A 151 0.85 -13.48 3.18
C HIS A 151 0.76 -13.33 4.70
N ASP A 152 -0.24 -13.97 5.30
CA ASP A 152 -0.42 -13.93 6.74
C ASP A 152 0.80 -14.48 7.47
N ARG A 153 1.31 -13.69 8.41
CA ARG A 153 2.39 -14.00 9.34
C ARG A 153 2.06 -13.40 10.70
N PRO A 154 2.25 -14.12 11.81
CA PRO A 154 1.88 -13.61 13.14
C PRO A 154 2.53 -12.26 13.48
N GLU A 155 3.77 -12.04 13.03
CA GLU A 155 4.52 -10.82 13.26
C GLU A 155 4.34 -9.72 12.21
N GLN A 156 3.48 -9.93 11.19
CA GLN A 156 3.23 -8.96 10.13
C GLN A 156 2.02 -8.11 10.43
N TYR A 157 2.21 -6.81 10.55
CA TYR A 157 1.15 -5.86 10.79
C TYR A 157 1.45 -4.50 10.16
N THR A 158 0.43 -3.69 10.04
CA THR A 158 0.47 -2.27 9.65
C THR A 158 -0.69 -1.53 10.28
N SER A 159 -0.73 -0.21 10.14
CA SER A 159 -1.86 0.63 10.55
C SER A 159 -2.38 1.47 9.39
N ALA A 160 -3.60 1.99 9.51
CA ALA A 160 -4.16 2.87 8.49
C ALA A 160 -3.35 4.18 8.35
N ALA A 161 -2.87 4.73 9.46
CA ALA A 161 -2.01 5.92 9.47
C ALA A 161 -0.67 5.66 8.75
N ASP A 162 -0.06 4.51 8.97
CA ASP A 162 1.20 4.14 8.31
C ASP A 162 1.03 3.89 6.81
N LEU A 163 -0.08 3.26 6.42
CA LEU A 163 -0.41 3.08 5.01
C LEU A 163 -0.69 4.39 4.28
N VAL A 164 -1.20 5.41 4.98
CA VAL A 164 -1.29 6.77 4.43
C VAL A 164 0.10 7.33 4.15
N ARG A 165 1.07 7.21 5.09
CA ARG A 165 2.45 7.64 4.87
C ARG A 165 3.08 6.94 3.66
N LEU A 166 2.88 5.63 3.56
CA LEU A 166 3.35 4.85 2.42
C LEU A 166 2.68 5.27 1.10
N ALA A 167 1.38 5.51 1.11
CA ALA A 167 0.64 5.97 -0.06
C ALA A 167 1.09 7.36 -0.52
N GLU A 168 1.28 8.30 0.41
CA GLU A 168 1.78 9.66 0.12
C GLU A 168 3.20 9.63 -0.47
N GLU A 169 4.07 8.73 0.00
CA GLU A 169 5.38 8.54 -0.62
C GLU A 169 5.26 7.98 -2.04
N ILE A 170 4.48 6.92 -2.20
CA ILE A 170 4.22 6.29 -3.50
C ILE A 170 3.63 7.27 -4.53
N MET A 171 2.78 8.17 -4.10
CA MET A 171 2.16 9.18 -4.97
C MET A 171 3.18 10.16 -5.58
N LYS A 172 4.38 10.26 -5.05
CA LYS A 172 5.50 11.03 -5.63
C LYS A 172 6.14 10.33 -6.82
N HIS A 173 5.90 9.03 -7.00
CA HIS A 173 6.49 8.21 -8.04
C HIS A 173 5.54 8.01 -9.23
N GLY A 174 5.78 8.73 -10.31
CA GLY A 174 4.95 8.68 -11.53
C GLY A 174 4.77 7.27 -12.10
N GLU A 175 5.79 6.41 -11.98
CA GLU A 175 5.72 5.03 -12.45
C GLU A 175 4.66 4.21 -11.67
N TYR A 176 4.64 4.30 -10.33
CA TYR A 176 3.58 3.63 -9.57
C TYR A 176 2.20 4.15 -9.93
N MET A 177 2.06 5.47 -10.05
CA MET A 177 0.78 6.12 -10.38
C MET A 177 0.29 5.70 -11.78
N ARG A 178 1.21 5.54 -12.74
CA ARG A 178 0.90 5.01 -14.07
C ARG A 178 0.37 3.57 -13.98
N LEU A 179 1.07 2.69 -13.23
CA LEU A 179 0.67 1.30 -13.07
C LEU A 179 -0.66 1.14 -12.31
N ALA A 180 -0.88 1.93 -11.26
CA ALA A 180 -2.09 1.87 -10.45
C ALA A 180 -3.37 2.18 -11.23
N ARG A 181 -3.28 3.04 -12.25
CA ARG A 181 -4.41 3.44 -13.13
C ARG A 181 -4.76 2.41 -14.20
N LEU A 182 -3.87 1.46 -14.49
CA LEU A 182 -4.11 0.49 -15.56
C LEU A 182 -5.24 -0.46 -15.17
N GLU A 183 -6.32 -0.45 -15.94
CA GLU A 183 -7.39 -1.45 -15.80
C GLU A 183 -6.97 -2.81 -16.35
N ARG A 184 -6.23 -2.80 -17.46
CA ARG A 184 -5.72 -4.00 -18.15
C ARG A 184 -4.35 -3.74 -18.70
N VAL A 185 -3.54 -4.78 -18.77
CA VAL A 185 -2.22 -4.75 -19.40
C VAL A 185 -1.87 -6.14 -19.91
N SER A 186 -1.06 -6.22 -20.96
CA SER A 186 -0.49 -7.46 -21.48
C SER A 186 1.01 -7.43 -21.28
N LEU A 187 1.55 -8.49 -20.69
CA LEU A 187 3.00 -8.68 -20.49
C LEU A 187 3.46 -9.89 -21.30
N LYS A 188 4.74 -9.91 -21.64
CA LYS A 188 5.37 -11.05 -22.34
C LYS A 188 6.67 -11.44 -21.67
N THR A 189 7.00 -12.74 -21.70
CA THR A 189 8.36 -13.19 -21.41
C THR A 189 9.34 -12.59 -22.40
N LEU A 190 10.59 -12.38 -21.99
CA LEU A 190 11.61 -11.74 -22.85
C LEU A 190 11.94 -12.53 -24.13
N ASP A 191 11.70 -13.84 -24.13
CA ASP A 191 11.81 -14.70 -25.31
C ASP A 191 10.54 -14.67 -26.20
N GLY A 192 9.50 -13.95 -25.76
CA GLY A 192 8.20 -13.87 -26.45
C GLY A 192 7.33 -15.15 -26.35
N GLY A 193 7.82 -16.19 -25.67
CA GLY A 193 7.15 -17.51 -25.64
C GLY A 193 5.81 -17.51 -24.92
N ARG A 194 5.60 -16.61 -23.97
CA ARG A 194 4.33 -16.51 -23.22
C ARG A 194 3.83 -15.08 -23.09
N THR A 195 2.52 -14.94 -23.15
CA THR A 195 1.81 -13.67 -22.95
C THR A 195 0.84 -13.78 -21.77
N PHE A 196 0.77 -12.76 -20.94
CA PHE A 196 -0.08 -12.67 -19.77
C PHE A 196 -1.03 -11.49 -19.92
N ALA A 197 -2.31 -11.73 -20.11
CA ALA A 197 -3.35 -10.69 -20.08
C ALA A 197 -3.79 -10.47 -18.63
N LEU A 198 -3.53 -9.30 -18.08
CA LEU A 198 -3.79 -8.96 -16.69
C LEU A 198 -4.93 -7.95 -16.58
N ARG A 199 -5.77 -8.13 -15.56
CA ARG A 199 -6.78 -7.16 -15.16
C ARG A 199 -6.51 -6.69 -13.74
N ASN A 200 -6.65 -5.39 -13.50
CA ASN A 200 -6.50 -4.82 -12.18
C ASN A 200 -7.52 -5.40 -11.18
N THR A 201 -7.07 -5.59 -9.96
CA THR A 201 -7.90 -6.08 -8.85
C THR A 201 -8.75 -4.99 -8.21
N ASN A 202 -8.50 -3.72 -8.52
CA ASN A 202 -9.26 -2.60 -8.00
C ASN A 202 -10.54 -2.40 -8.80
N ALA A 203 -11.69 -2.71 -8.20
CA ALA A 203 -12.98 -2.61 -8.85
C ALA A 203 -13.51 -1.17 -9.02
N LEU A 204 -12.85 -0.17 -8.43
CA LEU A 204 -13.21 1.24 -8.62
C LEU A 204 -12.75 1.77 -9.98
N LEU A 205 -11.66 1.22 -10.55
CA LEU A 205 -11.15 1.65 -11.84
C LEU A 205 -12.17 1.41 -12.95
N GLY A 206 -12.41 2.44 -13.77
CA GLY A 206 -13.40 2.44 -14.84
C GLY A 206 -14.86 2.41 -14.37
N ARG A 207 -15.14 2.53 -13.06
CA ARG A 207 -16.50 2.49 -12.49
C ARG A 207 -16.81 3.63 -11.55
N TYR A 208 -15.82 4.09 -10.80
CA TYR A 208 -15.94 5.23 -9.90
C TYR A 208 -15.23 6.43 -10.52
N ASP A 209 -15.95 7.52 -10.70
CA ASP A 209 -15.41 8.72 -11.33
C ASP A 209 -14.21 9.26 -10.54
N GLY A 210 -13.14 9.58 -11.28
CA GLY A 210 -11.89 10.04 -10.71
C GLY A 210 -11.02 8.96 -10.04
N ALA A 211 -11.40 7.67 -10.05
CA ALA A 211 -10.60 6.61 -9.44
C ALA A 211 -9.22 6.46 -10.10
N ILE A 212 -8.17 6.48 -9.27
CA ILE A 212 -6.76 6.34 -9.70
C ILE A 212 -6.16 4.99 -9.26
N GLY A 213 -6.58 4.46 -8.15
CA GLY A 213 -5.99 3.25 -7.58
C GLY A 213 -6.12 3.30 -6.04
N LEU A 214 -5.21 2.87 -5.21
CA LEU A 214 -3.81 2.43 -5.42
C LEU A 214 -3.64 0.91 -5.32
N LYS A 215 -4.17 0.26 -4.24
CA LYS A 215 -3.94 -1.16 -4.00
C LYS A 215 -5.08 -1.82 -3.22
N THR A 216 -5.34 -3.08 -3.55
CA THR A 216 -6.27 -3.96 -2.85
C THR A 216 -5.51 -5.03 -2.07
N GLY A 217 -6.11 -5.53 -0.98
CA GLY A 217 -5.62 -6.65 -0.21
C GLY A 217 -6.76 -7.56 0.25
N TYR A 218 -6.48 -8.85 0.37
CA TYR A 218 -7.33 -9.82 1.03
C TYR A 218 -6.50 -11.03 1.44
N THR A 219 -6.65 -11.45 2.67
CA THR A 219 -6.32 -12.78 3.19
C THR A 219 -7.39 -13.14 4.22
N GLU A 220 -7.43 -14.40 4.64
CA GLU A 220 -8.38 -14.83 5.69
C GLU A 220 -8.12 -14.08 7.00
N GLY A 221 -6.84 -13.88 7.36
CA GLY A 221 -6.47 -13.20 8.59
C GLY A 221 -6.64 -11.68 8.54
N ALA A 222 -6.48 -11.06 7.37
CA ALA A 222 -6.57 -9.60 7.21
C ALA A 222 -8.00 -9.11 6.90
N GLY A 223 -8.88 -9.98 6.39
CA GLY A 223 -10.11 -9.52 5.77
C GLY A 223 -9.88 -8.69 4.51
N ASN A 224 -10.87 -7.93 4.09
CA ASN A 224 -10.74 -7.04 2.94
C ASN A 224 -10.01 -5.74 3.29
N CYS A 225 -8.98 -5.41 2.53
CA CYS A 225 -8.19 -4.20 2.68
C CYS A 225 -8.16 -3.39 1.38
N LEU A 226 -8.03 -2.07 1.48
CA LEU A 226 -8.00 -1.16 0.34
C LEU A 226 -7.23 0.12 0.67
N VAL A 227 -6.39 0.56 -0.25
CA VAL A 227 -5.93 1.95 -0.35
C VAL A 227 -6.52 2.50 -1.63
N ALA A 228 -7.52 3.37 -1.49
CA ALA A 228 -8.21 4.02 -2.60
C ALA A 228 -7.73 5.46 -2.74
N LEU A 229 -7.45 5.86 -3.98
CA LEU A 229 -7.16 7.24 -4.36
C LEU A 229 -8.10 7.63 -5.48
N ALA A 230 -8.74 8.78 -5.34
CA ALA A 230 -9.55 9.40 -6.38
C ALA A 230 -9.26 10.90 -6.47
N GLU A 231 -9.43 11.47 -7.67
CA GLU A 231 -9.23 12.89 -7.94
C GLU A 231 -10.36 13.42 -8.85
N ARG A 232 -11.00 14.52 -8.46
CA ARG A 232 -12.03 15.23 -9.22
C ARG A 232 -11.77 16.72 -9.10
N ASP A 233 -11.77 17.43 -10.21
CA ASP A 233 -11.62 18.91 -10.26
C ASP A 233 -10.44 19.44 -9.43
N GLY A 234 -9.31 18.71 -9.46
CA GLY A 234 -8.11 19.04 -8.70
C GLY A 234 -8.18 18.72 -7.18
N VAL A 235 -9.32 18.24 -6.69
CA VAL A 235 -9.48 17.74 -5.31
C VAL A 235 -9.09 16.28 -5.25
N ARG A 236 -8.22 15.93 -4.31
CA ARG A 236 -7.71 14.56 -4.13
C ARG A 236 -8.17 13.96 -2.82
N VAL A 237 -8.75 12.76 -2.89
CA VAL A 237 -9.18 11.99 -1.72
C VAL A 237 -8.43 10.66 -1.66
N LEU A 238 -7.78 10.42 -0.52
CA LEU A 238 -7.12 9.17 -0.18
C LEU A 238 -7.89 8.50 0.97
N ALA A 239 -8.31 7.25 0.77
CA ALA A 239 -8.98 6.46 1.78
C ALA A 239 -8.25 5.14 1.99
N VAL A 240 -7.90 4.84 3.23
CA VAL A 240 -7.31 3.57 3.67
C VAL A 240 -8.32 2.82 4.52
N LEU A 241 -8.56 1.55 4.19
CA LEU A 241 -9.46 0.64 4.90
C LEU A 241 -8.72 -0.67 5.19
N LEU A 242 -8.70 -1.10 6.45
CA LEU A 242 -8.19 -2.38 6.91
C LEU A 242 -9.32 -3.19 7.53
N ASN A 243 -9.44 -4.46 7.15
CA ASN A 243 -10.49 -5.37 7.61
C ASN A 243 -11.89 -4.75 7.43
N ALA A 244 -12.24 -4.43 6.18
CA ALA A 244 -13.51 -3.79 5.80
C ALA A 244 -14.43 -4.79 5.10
N PRO A 245 -15.46 -5.35 5.75
CA PRO A 245 -16.32 -6.38 5.18
C PRO A 245 -16.89 -6.00 3.80
N ASN A 246 -17.35 -4.76 3.65
CA ASN A 246 -17.94 -4.23 2.42
C ASN A 246 -17.05 -3.15 1.78
N ARG A 247 -15.73 -3.43 1.62
CA ARG A 247 -14.74 -2.43 1.23
C ARG A 247 -15.12 -1.55 0.06
N TRP A 248 -15.82 -2.08 -0.95
CA TRP A 248 -16.19 -1.31 -2.15
C TRP A 248 -17.28 -0.28 -1.86
N TRP A 249 -18.36 -0.69 -1.19
CA TRP A 249 -19.43 0.22 -0.77
C TRP A 249 -18.93 1.26 0.23
N ASN A 250 -18.13 0.82 1.20
CA ASN A 250 -17.54 1.70 2.20
C ASN A 250 -16.61 2.72 1.56
N ALA A 251 -15.76 2.29 0.61
CA ALA A 251 -14.88 3.20 -0.12
C ALA A 251 -15.65 4.23 -0.93
N VAL A 252 -16.65 3.81 -1.72
CA VAL A 252 -17.49 4.73 -2.51
C VAL A 252 -18.17 5.74 -1.58
N GLY A 253 -18.82 5.28 -0.50
CA GLY A 253 -19.50 6.16 0.44
C GLY A 253 -18.56 7.17 1.12
N LEU A 254 -17.34 6.76 1.50
CA LEU A 254 -16.34 7.66 2.07
C LEU A 254 -15.81 8.67 1.06
N LEU A 255 -15.49 8.22 -0.16
CA LEU A 255 -15.00 9.10 -1.22
C LEU A 255 -16.04 10.15 -1.61
N ASP A 256 -17.32 9.77 -1.79
CA ASP A 256 -18.39 10.70 -2.14
C ASP A 256 -18.59 11.77 -1.08
N ARG A 257 -18.62 11.35 0.20
CA ARG A 257 -18.74 12.28 1.32
C ARG A 257 -17.52 13.18 1.45
N ALA A 258 -16.32 12.65 1.23
CA ALA A 258 -15.10 13.45 1.28
C ALA A 258 -15.05 14.49 0.15
N PHE A 259 -15.51 14.17 -1.05
CA PHE A 259 -15.64 15.17 -2.13
C PHE A 259 -16.69 16.22 -1.81
N ALA A 260 -17.81 15.84 -1.18
CA ALA A 260 -18.91 16.74 -0.80
C ALA A 260 -18.62 17.57 0.47
N ALA A 261 -17.62 17.20 1.28
CA ALA A 261 -17.31 17.95 2.51
C ALA A 261 -16.97 19.41 2.19
N ALA A 262 -17.44 20.34 2.99
CA ALA A 262 -17.09 21.76 2.88
C ALA A 262 -15.57 21.93 3.09
N ARG A 263 -14.99 22.97 2.43
CA ARG A 263 -13.58 23.36 2.63
C ARG A 263 -13.41 24.03 3.97
#